data_8b98d1f47654c3c6afaaa657c2cdb0a2
#
_entry.id   8b98d1f47654c3c6afaaa657c2cdb0a2
#
_cell.length_a   1.000
_cell.length_b   1.000
_cell.length_c   1.000
_cell.angle_alpha   90.00
_cell.angle_beta   90.00
_cell.angle_gamma   90.00
#
_symmetry.space_group_name_H-M   'P 1'
#
loop_
_entity.id
_entity.type
_entity.pdbx_description
1 polymer ?
#
loop_
_entity_poly.entity_id
_entity_poly.type
_entity_poly.pdbx_seq_one_letter_code
_entity_poly.pdbx_strand_id
1 'polypeptide(L)'
;MKRQILILFYGAYYKKMVHYKKSIEKEMLYMPEISLFYGIRVTMYYNDHMPPHFHAEYNGHKALVDINNIQVIKGSLPNKQLRLILAWCTIHQDELMQNWELSKDMKPLNRINPLI
;
A
#
# COMPACT_ATOMS: atom_id res chain seq x y z
N MET A 1 -0.10 10.44 20.10
CA MET A 1 -0.34 9.63 19.71
C MET A 1 -0.75 9.53 19.41
N LYS A 2 -0.75 9.92 19.36
CA LYS A 2 -1.13 9.18 18.94
C LYS A 2 -1.33 8.70 18.55
N ARG A 3 -1.20 9.17 18.72
CA ARG A 3 -1.25 8.26 18.17
C ARG A 3 -1.30 7.65 18.03
N GLN A 4 -1.04 7.83 18.18
CA GLN A 4 -1.01 6.84 17.88
C GLN A 4 -1.62 6.58 17.79
N ILE A 5 -2.01 7.10 17.88
CA ILE A 5 -2.58 6.44 17.65
C ILE A 5 -3.14 6.14 17.24
N LEU A 6 -3.39 6.59 17.22
CA LEU A 6 -3.85 5.84 16.78
C LEU A 6 -3.49 5.30 16.47
N ILE A 7 -2.68 5.58 16.75
CA ILE A 7 -2.33 4.80 16.53
C ILE A 7 -1.82 4.62 16.92
N LEU A 8 -1.48 5.10 17.61
CA LEU A 8 -1.18 4.63 17.92
C LEU A 8 -1.55 4.68 18.28
N PHE A 9 -1.98 5.14 18.37
CA PHE A 9 -2.57 4.70 18.38
C PHE A 9 -2.94 4.33 18.00
N TYR A 10 -2.97 4.72 18.09
CA TYR A 10 -3.44 4.08 17.67
C TYR A 10 -2.84 3.28 17.67
N GLY A 11 -2.32 3.42 17.64
CA GLY A 11 -1.69 2.23 17.64
C GLY A 11 -1.76 1.56 18.91
N ALA A 12 -1.93 2.17 19.86
CA ALA A 12 -1.90 1.55 21.07
C ALA A 12 -3.08 0.90 21.46
N TYR A 13 -4.13 1.49 21.42
CA TYR A 13 -5.18 0.92 22.03
C TYR A 13 -5.62 -0.34 21.55
N TYR A 14 -5.40 -0.68 20.44
CA TYR A 14 -5.92 -1.95 20.17
C TYR A 14 -4.92 -2.93 20.40
N LYS A 15 -4.01 -2.68 21.12
CA LYS A 15 -3.11 -3.60 21.33
C LYS A 15 -3.56 -4.71 21.95
N LYS A 16 -4.11 -5.02 22.64
CA LYS A 16 -4.39 -6.19 23.16
C LYS A 16 -5.66 -6.67 23.05
N MET A 17 -6.50 -6.16 23.06
CA MET A 17 -7.69 -6.67 23.15
C MET A 17 -7.99 -7.53 22.18
N VAL A 18 -8.63 -8.40 22.17
CA VAL A 18 -9.01 -9.19 21.18
C VAL A 18 -7.96 -9.39 20.31
N HIS A 19 -6.93 -9.84 20.77
CA HIS A 19 -5.87 -9.96 19.98
C HIS A 19 -6.04 -10.59 18.67
N TYR A 20 -6.57 -11.73 18.54
CA TYR A 20 -6.62 -12.37 17.27
C TYR A 20 -7.40 -11.59 16.26
N LYS A 21 -8.62 -11.24 16.59
CA LYS A 21 -9.41 -10.54 15.73
C LYS A 21 -8.81 -9.21 15.44
N LYS A 22 -8.21 -8.61 16.43
CA LYS A 22 -7.60 -7.35 16.22
C LYS A 22 -6.38 -7.43 15.39
N SER A 23 -5.69 -8.52 15.38
CA SER A 23 -4.53 -8.66 14.54
C SER A 23 -4.91 -8.61 13.09
N ILE A 24 -6.02 -9.23 12.73
CA ILE A 24 -6.51 -9.22 11.38
C ILE A 24 -6.94 -7.82 10.99
N GLU A 25 -7.67 -7.16 11.86
CA GLU A 25 -8.11 -5.81 11.60
C GLU A 25 -6.93 -4.88 11.44
N LYS A 26 -5.91 -5.09 12.26
CA LYS A 26 -4.76 -4.27 12.22
C LYS A 26 -4.04 -4.43 10.90
N GLU A 27 -3.92 -5.63 10.41
CA GLU A 27 -3.30 -5.86 9.15
C GLU A 27 -4.06 -5.16 8.04
N MET A 28 -5.36 -5.25 8.04
CA MET A 28 -6.16 -4.60 7.03
C MET A 28 -6.03 -3.08 7.12
N LEU A 29 -5.86 -2.55 8.34
CA LEU A 29 -5.72 -1.14 8.49
C LEU A 29 -4.39 -0.67 7.98
N TYR A 30 -3.32 -1.43 8.21
CA TYR A 30 -2.00 -0.99 7.83
C TYR A 30 -1.61 -1.33 6.40
N MET A 31 -2.52 -1.96 5.67
CA MET A 31 -2.26 -2.37 4.32
C MET A 31 -3.47 -2.09 3.44
N PRO A 32 -3.90 -0.84 3.36
CA PRO A 32 -5.12 -0.52 2.61
C PRO A 32 -4.93 -0.71 1.12
N GLU A 33 -6.00 -1.14 0.47
CA GLU A 33 -6.01 -1.24 -0.96
C GLU A 33 -6.22 0.16 -1.53
N ILE A 34 -5.38 0.60 -2.41
CA ILE A 34 -5.50 1.93 -2.98
C ILE A 34 -5.96 1.90 -4.43
N SER A 35 -5.91 0.74 -5.08
CA SER A 35 -6.50 0.59 -6.42
C SER A 35 -6.64 -0.88 -6.75
N LEU A 36 -7.49 -1.18 -7.73
CA LEU A 36 -7.71 -2.55 -8.19
C LEU A 36 -8.10 -2.48 -9.65
N PHE A 37 -7.35 -3.11 -10.54
CA PHE A 37 -7.66 -3.11 -11.95
C PHE A 37 -7.04 -4.32 -12.64
N TYR A 38 -7.76 -4.88 -13.58
CA TYR A 38 -7.33 -6.07 -14.32
C TYR A 38 -6.83 -7.19 -13.40
N GLY A 39 -7.46 -7.31 -12.23
CA GLY A 39 -7.07 -8.35 -11.27
C GLY A 39 -5.83 -8.03 -10.45
N ILE A 40 -5.22 -6.87 -10.66
CA ILE A 40 -4.03 -6.45 -9.90
C ILE A 40 -4.49 -5.63 -8.71
N ARG A 41 -4.17 -6.10 -7.51
CA ARG A 41 -4.52 -5.41 -6.30
C ARG A 41 -3.34 -4.57 -5.86
N VAL A 42 -3.56 -3.29 -5.65
CA VAL A 42 -2.49 -2.38 -5.25
C VAL A 42 -2.72 -1.95 -3.82
N THR A 43 -1.70 -2.14 -2.99
CA THR A 43 -1.77 -1.78 -1.58
C THR A 43 -0.55 -0.98 -1.19
N MET A 44 -0.64 -0.25 -0.09
CA MET A 44 0.50 0.48 0.44
C MET A 44 0.44 0.35 1.96
N TYR A 45 1.54 -0.05 2.56
CA TYR A 45 1.57 -0.24 4.00
C TYR A 45 1.84 1.08 4.68
N TYR A 46 1.29 1.25 5.86
CA TYR A 46 1.60 2.42 6.65
C TYR A 46 3.01 2.33 7.21
N ASN A 47 3.68 3.45 7.21
CA ASN A 47 5.01 3.58 7.82
C ASN A 47 6.01 2.51 7.37
N ASP A 48 6.03 2.24 6.10
CA ASP A 48 6.94 1.24 5.54
C ASP A 48 8.34 1.84 5.30
N HIS A 49 9.31 0.99 4.94
CA HIS A 49 10.67 1.44 4.78
C HIS A 49 10.87 2.18 3.47
N MET A 50 11.87 3.04 3.43
CA MET A 50 12.32 3.66 2.17
C MET A 50 12.89 2.60 1.24
N PRO A 51 12.83 2.77 -0.07
CA PRO A 51 12.34 3.98 -0.76
C PRO A 51 10.83 3.95 -0.89
N PRO A 52 10.21 5.05 -1.31
CA PRO A 52 8.77 5.08 -1.50
C PRO A 52 8.34 4.02 -2.50
N HIS A 53 7.42 3.16 -2.10
CA HIS A 53 6.98 2.05 -2.93
C HIS A 53 5.56 1.62 -2.61
N PHE A 54 4.98 0.80 -3.49
CA PHE A 54 3.71 0.18 -3.22
C PHE A 54 3.81 -1.31 -3.55
N HIS A 55 2.81 -2.06 -3.14
CA HIS A 55 2.76 -3.50 -3.36
C HIS A 55 1.72 -3.79 -4.42
N ALA A 56 2.03 -4.69 -5.34
CA ALA A 56 1.10 -5.13 -6.37
C ALA A 56 1.00 -6.65 -6.31
N GLU A 57 -0.22 -7.15 -6.37
CA GLU A 57 -0.44 -8.58 -6.27
C GLU A 57 -1.37 -9.07 -7.37
N TYR A 58 -1.04 -10.16 -8.02
CA TYR A 58 -1.87 -10.73 -9.07
C TYR A 58 -1.70 -12.26 -9.05
N ASN A 59 -2.79 -13.00 -8.82
CA ASN A 59 -2.78 -14.46 -8.81
C ASN A 59 -1.61 -15.06 -8.02
N GLY A 60 -1.37 -14.56 -6.84
CA GLY A 60 -0.31 -15.07 -5.98
C GLY A 60 1.07 -14.50 -6.27
N HIS A 61 1.24 -13.80 -7.40
CA HIS A 61 2.50 -13.11 -7.67
C HIS A 61 2.51 -11.78 -6.94
N LYS A 62 3.63 -11.41 -6.36
CA LYS A 62 3.73 -10.16 -5.61
C LYS A 62 4.97 -9.41 -6.03
N ALA A 63 4.83 -8.10 -6.15
CA ALA A 63 5.96 -7.24 -6.50
C ALA A 63 5.89 -5.94 -5.71
N LEU A 64 7.06 -5.39 -5.39
CA LEU A 64 7.18 -4.08 -4.82
C LEU A 64 7.65 -3.18 -5.93
N VAL A 65 7.00 -2.05 -6.11
CA VAL A 65 7.33 -1.12 -7.18
C VAL A 65 7.78 0.21 -6.60
N ASP A 66 8.97 0.65 -7.03
CA ASP A 66 9.53 1.93 -6.60
C ASP A 66 8.77 3.03 -7.31
N ILE A 67 8.19 3.96 -6.55
CA ILE A 67 7.36 5.01 -7.13
C ILE A 67 8.20 6.00 -7.92
N ASN A 68 9.37 6.34 -7.44
CA ASN A 68 10.18 7.35 -8.10
C ASN A 68 10.87 6.83 -9.35
N ASN A 69 11.37 5.62 -9.31
CA ASN A 69 12.09 5.06 -10.45
C ASN A 69 11.21 4.22 -11.35
N ILE A 70 9.99 3.94 -10.94
CA ILE A 70 9.00 3.20 -11.71
C ILE A 70 9.59 1.87 -12.18
N GLN A 71 10.01 1.08 -11.22
CA GLN A 71 10.58 -0.22 -11.50
C GLN A 71 10.36 -1.17 -10.32
N VAL A 72 10.37 -2.44 -10.60
CA VAL A 72 10.20 -3.45 -9.56
C VAL A 72 11.49 -3.55 -8.75
N ILE A 73 11.38 -3.48 -7.43
CA ILE A 73 12.54 -3.64 -6.56
C ILE A 73 12.54 -4.98 -5.86
N LYS A 74 11.44 -5.71 -5.86
CA LYS A 74 11.40 -7.02 -5.24
C LYS A 74 10.23 -7.79 -5.79
N GLY A 75 10.40 -9.08 -6.02
CA GLY A 75 9.31 -9.93 -6.50
C GLY A 75 9.11 -9.79 -7.99
N SER A 76 7.96 -10.23 -8.48
CA SER A 76 7.67 -10.18 -9.90
C SER A 76 6.19 -10.35 -10.17
N LEU A 77 5.76 -9.89 -11.33
CA LEU A 77 4.43 -10.14 -11.87
C LEU A 77 4.61 -10.70 -13.27
N PRO A 78 3.59 -11.39 -13.82
CA PRO A 78 3.66 -11.81 -15.21
C PRO A 78 3.81 -10.57 -16.11
N ASN A 79 4.42 -10.73 -17.25
CA ASN A 79 4.78 -9.62 -18.12
C ASN A 79 3.65 -8.67 -18.47
N LYS A 80 2.47 -9.20 -18.72
CA LYS A 80 1.34 -8.34 -19.06
C LYS A 80 0.99 -7.45 -17.88
N GLN A 81 0.85 -8.04 -16.72
CA GLN A 81 0.47 -7.31 -15.51
C GLN A 81 1.58 -6.35 -15.10
N LEU A 82 2.83 -6.72 -15.34
CA LEU A 82 3.94 -5.84 -15.03
C LEU A 82 3.85 -4.57 -15.88
N ARG A 83 3.56 -4.70 -17.17
CA ARG A 83 3.45 -3.53 -18.00
C ARG A 83 2.29 -2.65 -17.58
N LEU A 84 1.17 -3.26 -17.20
CA LEU A 84 0.00 -2.50 -16.76
C LEU A 84 0.28 -1.72 -15.49
N ILE A 85 0.95 -2.36 -14.53
CA ILE A 85 1.21 -1.68 -13.26
C ILE A 85 2.24 -0.57 -13.41
N LEU A 86 3.23 -0.76 -14.26
CA LEU A 86 4.23 0.30 -14.47
C LEU A 86 3.63 1.49 -15.23
N ALA A 87 2.73 1.22 -16.19
CA ALA A 87 2.03 2.29 -16.89
C ALA A 87 1.16 3.08 -15.92
N TRP A 88 0.44 2.37 -15.06
CA TRP A 88 -0.42 2.99 -14.05
C TRP A 88 0.41 3.83 -13.09
N CYS A 89 1.54 3.31 -12.66
CA CYS A 89 2.45 4.03 -11.78
C CYS A 89 2.92 5.33 -12.44
N THR A 90 3.24 5.26 -13.71
CA THR A 90 3.70 6.44 -14.46
C THR A 90 2.61 7.52 -14.48
N ILE A 91 1.38 7.12 -14.72
CA ILE A 91 0.27 8.07 -14.80
C ILE A 91 -0.05 8.68 -13.43
N HIS A 92 0.05 7.89 -12.38
CA HIS A 92 -0.39 8.31 -11.05
C HIS A 92 0.76 8.55 -10.07
N GLN A 93 1.94 8.86 -10.58
CA GLN A 93 3.13 9.01 -9.73
C GLN A 93 2.93 10.03 -8.62
N ASP A 94 2.34 11.16 -8.93
CA ASP A 94 2.15 12.20 -7.92
C ASP A 94 1.16 11.76 -6.84
N GLU A 95 0.07 11.10 -7.24
CA GLU A 95 -0.91 10.62 -6.28
C GLU A 95 -0.31 9.52 -5.40
N LEU A 96 0.55 8.68 -5.96
CA LEU A 96 1.22 7.64 -5.20
C LEU A 96 2.19 8.25 -4.19
N MET A 97 2.91 9.28 -4.57
CA MET A 97 3.81 9.94 -3.62
C MET A 97 3.02 10.64 -2.52
N GLN A 98 1.86 11.20 -2.85
CA GLN A 98 1.01 11.83 -1.86
C GLN A 98 0.54 10.78 -0.85
N ASN A 99 0.11 9.60 -1.33
CA ASN A 99 -0.29 8.51 -0.44
C ASN A 99 0.89 8.04 0.42
N TRP A 100 2.10 8.03 -0.14
CA TRP A 100 3.28 7.63 0.63
C TRP A 100 3.48 8.58 1.82
N GLU A 101 3.34 9.89 1.58
CA GLU A 101 3.47 10.87 2.65
C GLU A 101 2.35 10.71 3.69
N LEU A 102 1.12 10.46 3.23
CA LEU A 102 0.02 10.24 4.15
C LEU A 102 0.29 9.01 5.00
N SER A 103 0.85 7.96 4.41
CA SER A 103 1.13 6.74 5.16
C SER A 103 2.19 6.96 6.24
N LYS A 104 3.14 7.85 5.99
CA LYS A 104 4.15 8.15 6.99
C LYS A 104 3.53 8.90 8.16
N ASP A 105 2.51 9.69 7.91
CA ASP A 105 1.84 10.45 8.94
C ASP A 105 0.67 9.68 9.56
N MET A 106 0.51 8.44 9.21
CA MET A 106 -0.57 7.58 9.71
C MET A 106 -1.94 8.16 9.41
N LYS A 107 -2.09 8.80 8.25
CA LYS A 107 -3.36 9.39 7.84
C LYS A 107 -4.03 8.51 6.80
N PRO A 108 -5.35 8.58 6.64
CA PRO A 108 -6.04 7.75 5.67
C PRO A 108 -5.51 7.99 4.27
N LEU A 109 -5.33 6.91 3.51
CA LEU A 109 -4.84 7.01 2.15
C LEU A 109 -6.00 7.23 1.19
N ASN A 110 -5.71 7.80 0.04
CA ASN A 110 -6.73 8.05 -0.97
C ASN A 110 -6.74 6.90 -1.96
N ARG A 111 -7.93 6.57 -2.43
CA ARG A 111 -8.01 5.61 -3.52
C ARG A 111 -7.58 6.34 -4.78
N ILE A 112 -6.92 5.62 -5.68
CA ILE A 112 -6.42 6.16 -6.92
C ILE A 112 -7.16 5.46 -8.06
N ASN A 113 -7.53 6.20 -9.08
CA ASN A 113 -8.29 5.65 -10.19
C ASN A 113 -7.56 4.48 -10.84
N PRO A 114 -8.29 3.44 -11.21
CA PRO A 114 -7.66 2.30 -11.87
C PRO A 114 -7.24 2.66 -13.29
N LEU A 115 -6.47 1.79 -13.87
CA LEU A 115 -6.02 1.99 -15.22
C LEU A 115 -7.18 1.76 -16.20
N ILE A 116 -8.26 1.34 -15.77
CA ILE A 116 -9.48 1.20 -16.50
C ILE A 116 -9.92 -0.22 -16.56
#